data_3995463b000b1a35c9a74d09f08364b4
#
_entry.id   3995463b000b1a35c9a74d09f08364b4
#
_cell.length_a   1.000
_cell.length_b   1.000
_cell.length_c   1.000
_cell.angle_alpha   90.00
_cell.angle_beta   90.00
_cell.angle_gamma   90.00
#
_symmetry.space_group_name_H-M   'P 1'
#
loop_
_entity.id
_entity.type
_entity.pdbx_description
1 polymer ?
#
loop_
_entity_poly.entity_id
_entity_poly.type
_entity_poly.pdbx_seq_one_letter_code
_entity_poly.pdbx_strand_id
1 'polypeptide(L)'
;EAVETIIGNVNVKQPVIYKEEKQDKIELILPKKSSNSERAKTYLMSRGIAPEIIKECMDNKLIYESLPNHNVVFIGLDDSKSPKYAFYRGTNQTRFMGEAKGSDKKYTFRLEAKTECSRLHLFESAIDLLSYATLLKLKKIDWHKENMISLAGVYQPSKMVESNKIPIAIQEFLKKNPNINEIYLHLDKCKLCNAKSFRKKL
;
A
#
# COMPACT_ATOMS: atom_id res chain seq x y z
N GLU A 1 -10.51 15.45 14.79
CA GLU A 1 -10.22 14.50 15.89
C GLU A 1 -9.45 13.27 15.44
N ALA A 2 -9.92 12.42 14.48
CA ALA A 2 -9.17 11.22 14.09
C ALA A 2 -7.87 11.52 13.35
N VAL A 3 -7.83 12.56 12.52
CA VAL A 3 -6.62 13.02 11.84
C VAL A 3 -5.80 13.92 12.75
N GLU A 4 -6.43 14.73 13.60
CA GLU A 4 -5.76 15.43 14.70
C GLU A 4 -5.16 14.45 15.69
N THR A 5 -5.80 13.29 15.96
CA THR A 5 -5.21 12.21 16.76
C THR A 5 -4.04 11.53 16.03
N ILE A 6 -4.06 11.50 14.70
CA ILE A 6 -2.95 10.93 13.89
C ILE A 6 -1.81 11.95 13.71
N ILE A 7 -2.12 13.25 13.57
CA ILE A 7 -1.13 14.30 13.27
C ILE A 7 -0.99 15.33 14.40
N GLY A 8 -2.06 15.60 15.16
CA GLY A 8 -2.18 16.69 16.13
C GLY A 8 -2.28 16.18 17.56
N ASN A 9 -1.34 16.34 18.23
CA ASN A 9 -0.87 16.39 19.59
C ASN A 9 0.51 15.75 19.70
N VAL A 10 1.31 15.92 18.67
CA VAL A 10 2.75 15.91 18.86
C VAL A 10 3.07 17.24 19.55
N ASN A 11 2.64 17.36 20.80
CA ASN A 11 3.34 18.21 21.72
C ASN A 11 4.76 17.66 21.74
N VAL A 12 5.66 18.32 21.04
CA VAL A 12 7.08 17.99 20.94
C VAL A 12 7.69 18.18 22.33
N LYS A 13 7.37 17.31 23.25
CA LYS A 13 8.19 17.00 24.40
C LYS A 13 9.21 15.98 23.93
N GLN A 14 10.38 16.50 23.53
CA GLN A 14 11.60 15.81 23.17
C GLN A 14 11.44 14.68 22.13
N PRO A 15 12.27 14.66 21.07
CA PRO A 15 12.29 13.53 20.16
C PRO A 15 12.66 12.30 20.97
N VAL A 16 11.74 11.35 21.08
CA VAL A 16 12.08 10.01 21.53
C VAL A 16 13.01 9.48 20.44
N ILE A 17 14.31 9.57 20.71
CA ILE A 17 15.34 8.95 19.88
C ILE A 17 15.08 7.45 20.01
N TYR A 18 14.27 6.90 19.11
CA TYR A 18 14.25 5.47 18.93
C TYR A 18 15.65 5.08 18.48
N LYS A 19 16.39 4.39 19.33
CA LYS A 19 17.54 3.63 18.90
C LYS A 19 17.01 2.70 17.80
N GLU A 20 17.36 2.99 16.55
CA GLU A 20 17.22 2.01 15.48
C GLU A 20 18.01 0.81 15.97
N GLU A 21 17.30 -0.23 16.42
CA GLU A 21 17.94 -1.54 16.55
C GLU A 21 18.50 -1.80 15.15
N LYS A 22 19.82 -1.91 15.06
CA LYS A 22 20.52 -2.35 13.85
C LYS A 22 20.08 -3.80 13.58
N GLN A 23 18.88 -3.95 13.03
CA GLN A 23 18.54 -5.18 12.34
C GLN A 23 19.48 -5.21 11.13
N ASP A 24 20.30 -6.23 11.05
CA ASP A 24 21.08 -6.52 9.86
C ASP A 24 20.17 -6.38 8.67
N LYS A 25 20.45 -5.43 7.78
CA LYS A 25 19.60 -5.13 6.63
C LYS A 25 19.64 -6.35 5.73
N ILE A 26 18.67 -7.25 5.92
CA ILE A 26 18.48 -8.39 5.01
C ILE A 26 18.08 -7.79 3.67
N GLU A 27 18.86 -8.06 2.64
CA GLU A 27 18.55 -7.61 1.28
C GLU A 27 17.23 -8.25 0.81
N LEU A 28 16.43 -7.47 0.05
CA LEU A 28 15.15 -7.95 -0.47
C LEU A 28 15.38 -9.11 -1.46
N ILE A 29 14.82 -10.25 -1.15
CA ILE A 29 14.86 -11.43 -2.02
C ILE A 29 13.58 -11.49 -2.83
N LEU A 30 13.67 -11.04 -4.09
CA LEU A 30 12.53 -11.10 -5.01
C LEU A 30 12.30 -12.52 -5.51
N PRO A 31 11.02 -12.96 -5.61
CA PRO A 31 10.68 -14.22 -6.23
C PRO A 31 11.03 -14.20 -7.72
N LYS A 32 11.43 -15.37 -8.24
CA LYS A 32 11.73 -15.52 -9.66
C LYS A 32 10.53 -15.12 -10.50
N LYS A 33 10.76 -14.24 -11.47
CA LYS A 33 9.72 -13.77 -12.39
C LYS A 33 9.40 -14.85 -13.43
N SER A 34 8.11 -15.04 -13.74
CA SER A 34 7.64 -15.84 -14.86
C SER A 34 7.98 -15.17 -16.20
N SER A 35 8.12 -15.98 -17.26
CA SER A 35 8.31 -15.48 -18.63
C SER A 35 7.09 -14.72 -19.15
N ASN A 36 5.89 -15.06 -18.67
CA ASN A 36 4.67 -14.34 -18.92
C ASN A 36 3.92 -14.05 -17.61
N SER A 37 2.92 -13.20 -17.65
CA SER A 37 2.12 -12.83 -16.48
C SER A 37 0.61 -13.03 -16.72
N GLU A 38 0.24 -13.94 -17.60
CA GLU A 38 -1.16 -14.11 -18.02
C GLU A 38 -2.04 -14.62 -16.89
N ARG A 39 -1.54 -15.50 -16.02
CA ARG A 39 -2.30 -15.99 -14.88
C ARG A 39 -2.53 -14.89 -13.84
N ALA A 40 -1.50 -14.10 -13.54
CA ALA A 40 -1.61 -12.94 -12.66
C ALA A 40 -2.60 -11.92 -13.22
N LYS A 41 -2.53 -11.64 -14.52
CA LYS A 41 -3.44 -10.72 -15.22
C LYS A 41 -4.88 -11.22 -15.16
N THR A 42 -5.13 -12.48 -15.51
CA THR A 42 -6.46 -13.11 -15.46
C THR A 42 -7.03 -13.05 -14.03
N TYR A 43 -6.21 -13.35 -13.03
CA TYR A 43 -6.62 -13.25 -11.64
C TYR A 43 -7.02 -11.82 -11.26
N LEU A 44 -6.22 -10.81 -11.59
CA LEU A 44 -6.54 -9.43 -11.27
C LEU A 44 -7.80 -8.95 -12.01
N MET A 45 -7.98 -9.35 -13.27
CA MET A 45 -9.22 -9.08 -14.02
C MET A 45 -10.44 -9.73 -13.38
N SER A 46 -10.32 -10.97 -12.88
CA SER A 46 -11.41 -11.66 -12.15
C SER A 46 -11.75 -10.97 -10.82
N ARG A 47 -10.84 -10.13 -10.30
CA ARG A 47 -11.09 -9.25 -9.13
C ARG A 47 -11.71 -7.91 -9.53
N GLY A 48 -12.06 -7.71 -10.80
CA GLY A 48 -12.70 -6.51 -11.31
C GLY A 48 -11.73 -5.36 -11.62
N ILE A 49 -10.42 -5.62 -11.67
CA ILE A 49 -9.43 -4.58 -11.98
C ILE A 49 -9.35 -4.38 -13.50
N ALA A 50 -9.38 -3.12 -13.95
CA ALA A 50 -9.35 -2.77 -15.36
C ALA A 50 -8.04 -3.22 -16.04
N PRO A 51 -8.11 -3.86 -17.23
CA PRO A 51 -6.93 -4.39 -17.93
C PRO A 51 -5.84 -3.35 -18.18
N GLU A 52 -6.21 -2.11 -18.45
CA GLU A 52 -5.27 -1.03 -18.73
C GLU A 52 -4.46 -0.64 -17.49
N ILE A 53 -5.08 -0.64 -16.31
CA ILE A 53 -4.39 -0.37 -15.03
C ILE A 53 -3.42 -1.51 -14.74
N ILE A 54 -3.86 -2.77 -14.94
CA ILE A 54 -2.99 -3.94 -14.78
C ILE A 54 -1.79 -3.82 -15.72
N LYS A 55 -2.03 -3.53 -17.00
CA LYS A 55 -0.98 -3.37 -18.00
C LYS A 55 0.01 -2.28 -17.60
N GLU A 56 -0.46 -1.11 -17.21
CA GLU A 56 0.40 0.02 -16.80
C GLU A 56 1.25 -0.36 -15.58
N CYS A 57 0.67 -1.03 -14.58
CA CYS A 57 1.43 -1.50 -13.42
C CYS A 57 2.50 -2.54 -13.79
N MET A 58 2.21 -3.43 -14.76
CA MET A 58 3.19 -4.42 -15.25
C MET A 58 4.31 -3.76 -16.05
N ASP A 59 3.99 -2.82 -16.93
CA ASP A 59 4.96 -2.05 -17.73
C ASP A 59 5.89 -1.24 -16.81
N ASN A 60 5.37 -0.68 -15.73
CA ASN A 60 6.12 0.04 -14.70
C ASN A 60 6.83 -0.88 -13.69
N LYS A 61 6.82 -2.21 -13.88
CA LYS A 61 7.46 -3.21 -13.02
C LYS A 61 6.92 -3.23 -11.59
N LEU A 62 5.72 -2.72 -11.37
CA LEU A 62 5.03 -2.72 -10.08
C LEU A 62 4.30 -4.04 -9.81
N ILE A 63 3.97 -4.80 -10.87
CA ILE A 63 3.28 -6.09 -10.77
C ILE A 63 3.94 -7.08 -11.72
N TYR A 64 4.10 -8.32 -11.27
CA TYR A 64 4.49 -9.45 -12.11
C TYR A 64 3.98 -10.78 -11.55
N GLU A 65 4.13 -11.85 -12.34
CA GLU A 65 3.83 -13.21 -11.92
C GLU A 65 5.09 -13.94 -11.47
N SER A 66 5.05 -14.58 -10.29
CA SER A 66 6.19 -15.33 -9.76
C SER A 66 6.19 -16.80 -10.16
N LEU A 67 7.37 -17.42 -10.17
CA LEU A 67 7.57 -18.86 -10.24
C LEU A 67 8.01 -19.40 -8.87
N PRO A 68 7.75 -20.68 -8.57
CA PRO A 68 6.98 -21.66 -9.36
C PRO A 68 5.46 -21.56 -9.17
N ASN A 69 4.98 -20.81 -8.18
CA ASN A 69 3.59 -20.86 -7.71
C ASN A 69 2.62 -19.95 -8.47
N HIS A 70 3.11 -19.19 -9.46
CA HIS A 70 2.30 -18.27 -10.27
C HIS A 70 1.50 -17.24 -9.43
N ASN A 71 2.08 -16.78 -8.33
CA ASN A 71 1.45 -15.74 -7.51
C ASN A 71 1.56 -14.37 -8.18
N VAL A 72 0.58 -13.49 -7.93
CA VAL A 72 0.75 -12.07 -8.21
C VAL A 72 1.74 -11.49 -7.20
N VAL A 73 2.75 -10.78 -7.67
CA VAL A 73 3.70 -10.04 -6.84
C VAL A 73 3.48 -8.55 -7.02
N PHE A 74 3.26 -7.84 -5.92
CA PHE A 74 3.14 -6.40 -5.87
C PHE A 74 4.44 -5.81 -5.32
N ILE A 75 5.04 -4.89 -6.05
CA ILE A 75 6.35 -4.30 -5.75
C ILE A 75 6.19 -2.89 -5.22
N GLY A 76 6.90 -2.59 -4.15
CA GLY A 76 7.13 -1.23 -3.69
C GLY A 76 8.54 -0.78 -4.04
N LEU A 77 8.63 0.40 -4.63
CA LEU A 77 9.88 0.98 -5.12
C LEU A 77 10.33 2.13 -4.21
N ASP A 78 11.65 2.33 -4.10
CA ASP A 78 12.23 3.54 -3.54
C ASP A 78 12.28 4.68 -4.58
N ASP A 79 12.85 5.82 -4.19
CA ASP A 79 12.95 7.00 -5.06
C ASP A 79 13.84 6.76 -6.29
N SER A 80 14.78 5.83 -6.19
CA SER A 80 15.65 5.39 -7.30
C SER A 80 14.96 4.36 -8.21
N LYS A 81 13.67 4.10 -8.00
CA LYS A 81 12.90 3.05 -8.68
C LYS A 81 13.47 1.64 -8.47
N SER A 82 14.22 1.44 -7.39
CA SER A 82 14.71 0.12 -6.98
C SER A 82 13.69 -0.59 -6.10
N PRO A 83 13.43 -1.90 -6.29
CA PRO A 83 12.54 -2.67 -5.45
C PRO A 83 13.04 -2.74 -4.01
N LYS A 84 12.16 -2.40 -3.05
CA LYS A 84 12.43 -2.47 -1.60
C LYS A 84 11.39 -3.28 -0.85
N TYR A 85 10.25 -3.54 -1.48
CA TYR A 85 9.16 -4.27 -0.88
C TYR A 85 8.52 -5.19 -1.91
N ALA A 86 8.12 -6.38 -1.52
CA ALA A 86 7.33 -7.27 -2.35
C ALA A 86 6.30 -8.05 -1.52
N PHE A 87 5.06 -8.07 -1.99
CA PHE A 87 3.95 -8.80 -1.40
C PHE A 87 3.36 -9.79 -2.40
N TYR A 88 3.06 -11.01 -1.92
CA TYR A 88 2.50 -12.08 -2.74
C TYR A 88 1.01 -12.23 -2.53
N ARG A 89 0.31 -12.52 -3.60
CA ARG A 89 -1.08 -12.95 -3.59
C ARG A 89 -1.24 -14.20 -4.45
N GLY A 90 -1.68 -15.29 -3.82
CA GLY A 90 -1.97 -16.55 -4.52
C GLY A 90 -3.09 -16.38 -5.55
N THR A 91 -2.89 -16.96 -6.71
CA THR A 91 -3.89 -16.99 -7.80
C THR A 91 -4.75 -18.24 -7.76
N ASN A 92 -4.45 -19.18 -6.84
CA ASN A 92 -5.17 -20.43 -6.65
C ASN A 92 -6.35 -20.24 -5.69
N GLN A 93 -7.14 -21.32 -5.52
CA GLN A 93 -8.21 -21.37 -4.52
C GLN A 93 -7.68 -21.27 -3.07
N THR A 94 -6.45 -21.76 -2.83
CA THR A 94 -5.77 -21.59 -1.54
C THR A 94 -5.40 -20.11 -1.35
N ARG A 95 -5.91 -19.55 -0.25
CA ARG A 95 -5.71 -18.12 0.07
C ARG A 95 -4.30 -17.88 0.60
N PHE A 96 -3.31 -17.90 -0.30
CA PHE A 96 -1.93 -17.58 0.04
C PHE A 96 -1.67 -16.08 -0.01
N MET A 97 -1.05 -15.55 1.04
CA MET A 97 -0.58 -14.17 1.14
C MET A 97 0.71 -14.15 1.95
N GLY A 98 1.63 -13.27 1.59
CA GLY A 98 2.86 -13.10 2.35
C GLY A 98 3.74 -11.99 1.79
N GLU A 99 4.75 -11.64 2.56
CA GLU A 99 5.78 -10.68 2.17
C GLU A 99 7.06 -11.41 1.79
N ALA A 100 7.83 -10.86 0.85
CA ALA A 100 9.15 -11.37 0.52
C ALA A 100 10.13 -11.10 1.66
N LYS A 101 11.09 -12.01 1.88
CA LYS A 101 12.15 -11.81 2.87
C LYS A 101 12.96 -10.56 2.54
N GLY A 102 13.23 -9.73 3.54
CA GLY A 102 13.94 -8.47 3.37
C GLY A 102 13.07 -7.31 2.86
N SER A 103 11.75 -7.46 2.82
CA SER A 103 10.83 -6.37 2.47
C SER A 103 10.89 -5.24 3.50
N ASP A 104 11.10 -4.01 3.01
CA ASP A 104 11.04 -2.78 3.83
C ASP A 104 9.64 -2.16 3.73
N LYS A 105 8.91 -2.17 4.84
CA LYS A 105 7.53 -1.64 4.92
C LYS A 105 7.41 -0.13 4.70
N LYS A 106 8.51 0.61 4.63
CA LYS A 106 8.52 2.01 4.21
C LYS A 106 8.04 2.18 2.76
N TYR A 107 8.23 1.14 1.95
CA TYR A 107 8.02 1.16 0.51
C TYR A 107 6.89 0.24 0.05
N THR A 108 5.81 0.11 0.81
CA THR A 108 4.66 -0.70 0.40
C THR A 108 4.16 -0.33 -0.99
N PHE A 109 3.42 -1.25 -1.64
CA PHE A 109 2.85 -1.01 -2.97
C PHE A 109 2.03 0.29 -3.00
N ARG A 110 2.33 1.15 -3.97
CA ARG A 110 1.69 2.47 -4.11
C ARG A 110 1.58 2.89 -5.56
N LEU A 111 0.62 3.76 -5.83
CA LEU A 111 0.50 4.53 -7.07
C LEU A 111 0.56 6.02 -6.69
N GLU A 112 1.62 6.68 -7.13
CA GLU A 112 1.84 8.09 -6.84
C GLU A 112 1.23 8.95 -7.94
N ALA A 113 0.69 10.11 -7.57
CA ALA A 113 0.15 11.06 -8.52
C ALA A 113 1.25 11.54 -9.48
N LYS A 114 0.91 11.66 -10.77
CA LYS A 114 1.81 12.20 -11.81
C LYS A 114 1.88 13.72 -11.82
N THR A 115 0.98 14.37 -11.07
CA THR A 115 0.90 15.82 -10.88
C THR A 115 0.84 16.13 -9.39
N GLU A 116 1.04 17.39 -9.03
CA GLU A 116 0.89 17.81 -7.64
C GLU A 116 -0.51 17.46 -7.11
N CYS A 117 -0.55 16.80 -5.95
CA CYS A 117 -1.76 16.33 -5.32
C CYS A 117 -1.66 16.45 -3.80
N SER A 118 -2.65 17.08 -3.19
CA SER A 118 -2.72 17.26 -1.73
C SER A 118 -3.50 16.13 -1.02
N ARG A 119 -3.95 15.12 -1.76
CA ARG A 119 -4.75 14.00 -1.24
C ARG A 119 -3.93 12.72 -1.17
N LEU A 120 -4.21 11.93 -0.14
CA LEU A 120 -3.64 10.60 0.04
C LEU A 120 -4.76 9.61 0.36
N HIS A 121 -4.85 8.54 -0.40
CA HIS A 121 -5.79 7.43 -0.21
C HIS A 121 -5.07 6.21 0.35
N LEU A 122 -5.56 5.67 1.46
CA LEU A 122 -4.99 4.52 2.17
C LEU A 122 -5.89 3.30 2.05
N PHE A 123 -5.31 2.16 1.68
CA PHE A 123 -6.01 0.90 1.45
C PHE A 123 -5.41 -0.25 2.26
N GLU A 124 -6.21 -1.24 2.64
CA GLU A 124 -5.70 -2.42 3.34
C GLU A 124 -4.76 -3.24 2.45
N SER A 125 -5.11 -3.40 1.18
CA SER A 125 -4.35 -4.21 0.23
C SER A 125 -4.12 -3.52 -1.11
N ALA A 126 -3.13 -4.04 -1.86
CA ALA A 126 -2.87 -3.60 -3.23
C ALA A 126 -4.06 -3.84 -4.18
N ILE A 127 -4.85 -4.90 -3.93
CA ILE A 127 -6.04 -5.21 -4.75
C ILE A 127 -7.11 -4.14 -4.52
N ASP A 128 -7.35 -3.71 -3.28
CA ASP A 128 -8.33 -2.67 -2.97
C ASP A 128 -7.93 -1.34 -3.60
N LEU A 129 -6.63 -1.01 -3.54
CA LEU A 129 -6.05 0.15 -4.21
C LEU A 129 -6.32 0.12 -5.73
N LEU A 130 -6.02 -0.99 -6.40
CA LEU A 130 -6.24 -1.13 -7.83
C LEU A 130 -7.73 -1.13 -8.20
N SER A 131 -8.58 -1.69 -7.33
CA SER A 131 -10.03 -1.62 -7.49
C SER A 131 -10.53 -0.18 -7.42
N TYR A 132 -9.99 0.62 -6.51
CA TYR A 132 -10.33 2.04 -6.41
C TYR A 132 -9.88 2.82 -7.64
N ALA A 133 -8.66 2.62 -8.13
CA ALA A 133 -8.20 3.20 -9.39
C ALA A 133 -9.12 2.83 -10.56
N THR A 134 -9.61 1.58 -10.59
CA THR A 134 -10.60 1.13 -11.57
C THR A 134 -11.93 1.88 -11.43
N LEU A 135 -12.42 2.08 -10.21
CA LEU A 135 -13.64 2.85 -9.96
C LEU A 135 -13.50 4.31 -10.41
N LEU A 136 -12.36 4.95 -10.17
CA LEU A 136 -12.08 6.29 -10.67
C LEU A 136 -12.16 6.33 -12.21
N LYS A 137 -11.48 5.37 -12.86
CA LYS A 137 -11.51 5.24 -14.33
C LYS A 137 -12.94 5.07 -14.86
N LEU A 138 -13.75 4.20 -14.24
CA LEU A 138 -15.15 3.99 -14.64
C LEU A 138 -15.99 5.28 -14.51
N LYS A 139 -15.66 6.09 -13.50
CA LYS A 139 -16.28 7.43 -13.31
C LYS A 139 -15.67 8.52 -14.18
N LYS A 140 -14.77 8.17 -15.11
CA LYS A 140 -14.03 9.12 -15.97
C LYS A 140 -13.19 10.13 -15.18
N ILE A 141 -12.75 9.75 -13.98
CA ILE A 141 -11.82 10.51 -13.15
C ILE A 141 -10.42 9.96 -13.40
N ASP A 142 -9.47 10.84 -13.65
CA ASP A 142 -8.08 10.48 -13.90
C ASP A 142 -7.41 10.04 -12.57
N TRP A 143 -7.23 8.74 -12.41
CA TRP A 143 -6.62 8.15 -11.22
C TRP A 143 -5.12 8.49 -11.06
N HIS A 144 -4.45 8.94 -12.13
CA HIS A 144 -3.07 9.42 -12.06
C HIS A 144 -2.90 10.75 -11.29
N LYS A 145 -3.99 11.37 -10.90
CA LYS A 145 -4.01 12.60 -10.09
C LYS A 145 -4.18 12.33 -8.60
N GLU A 146 -4.16 11.06 -8.19
CA GLU A 146 -4.35 10.66 -6.81
C GLU A 146 -3.14 9.89 -6.27
N ASN A 147 -2.75 10.19 -5.01
CA ASN A 147 -1.78 9.38 -4.29
C ASN A 147 -2.50 8.23 -3.58
N MET A 148 -2.06 7.01 -3.82
CA MET A 148 -2.67 5.80 -3.28
C MET A 148 -1.62 4.88 -2.69
N ILE A 149 -1.79 4.43 -1.43
CA ILE A 149 -0.85 3.56 -0.73
C ILE A 149 -1.60 2.35 -0.15
N SER A 150 -1.04 1.16 -0.35
CA SER A 150 -1.44 -0.06 0.35
C SER A 150 -0.68 -0.19 1.66
N LEU A 151 -1.39 -0.49 2.75
CA LEU A 151 -0.81 -0.67 4.09
C LEU A 151 -0.22 -2.07 4.33
N ALA A 152 -0.33 -2.96 3.33
CA ALA A 152 0.13 -4.35 3.42
C ALA A 152 -0.48 -5.15 4.59
N GLY A 153 -1.75 -4.94 4.82
CA GLY A 153 -2.51 -5.45 5.95
C GLY A 153 -2.63 -4.41 7.07
N VAL A 154 -3.80 -4.34 7.67
CA VAL A 154 -4.02 -3.47 8.84
C VAL A 154 -3.43 -4.16 10.05
N TYR A 155 -2.65 -3.45 10.83
CA TYR A 155 -2.26 -3.87 12.17
C TYR A 155 -3.54 -4.20 12.95
N GLN A 156 -3.70 -5.45 13.39
CA GLN A 156 -4.69 -5.71 14.42
C GLN A 156 -4.28 -4.89 15.65
N PRO A 157 -5.17 -4.04 16.19
CA PRO A 157 -4.85 -3.32 17.40
C PRO A 157 -4.50 -4.38 18.47
N SER A 158 -3.28 -4.33 18.99
CA SER A 158 -2.95 -5.10 20.19
C SER A 158 -3.91 -4.64 21.27
N LYS A 159 -4.34 -5.56 22.16
CA LYS A 159 -5.25 -5.25 23.27
C LYS A 159 -4.73 -4.15 24.21
N MET A 160 -3.50 -3.69 24.03
CA MET A 160 -2.92 -2.53 24.72
C MET A 160 -2.98 -1.31 23.82
N VAL A 161 -3.83 -0.37 24.20
CA VAL A 161 -4.12 0.92 23.51
C VAL A 161 -2.90 1.87 23.45
N GLU A 162 -1.75 1.49 24.01
CA GLU A 162 -0.61 2.37 24.21
C GLU A 162 0.32 2.56 23.01
N SER A 163 0.07 1.94 21.86
CA SER A 163 0.89 2.16 20.67
C SER A 163 0.06 2.38 19.42
N ASN A 164 -0.63 3.50 19.35
CA ASN A 164 -1.16 4.03 18.07
C ASN A 164 0.00 4.45 17.16
N LYS A 165 0.80 3.47 16.72
CA LYS A 165 1.90 3.73 15.80
C LYS A 165 1.33 3.88 14.40
N ILE A 166 1.49 5.07 13.84
CA ILE A 166 1.20 5.31 12.42
C ILE A 166 2.07 4.36 11.59
N PRO A 167 1.52 3.63 10.60
CA PRO A 167 2.30 2.77 9.73
C PRO A 167 3.48 3.53 9.09
N ILE A 168 4.66 2.91 9.10
CA ILE A 168 5.90 3.56 8.65
C ILE A 168 5.81 4.03 7.20
N ALA A 169 5.06 3.32 6.34
CA ALA A 169 4.83 3.73 4.96
C ALA A 169 4.14 5.09 4.86
N ILE A 170 3.17 5.38 5.74
CA ILE A 170 2.48 6.67 5.79
C ILE A 170 3.44 7.74 6.27
N GLN A 171 4.16 7.50 7.36
CA GLN A 171 5.11 8.46 7.91
C GLN A 171 6.15 8.90 6.87
N GLU A 172 6.77 7.93 6.18
CA GLU A 172 7.77 8.22 5.16
C GLU A 172 7.18 8.93 3.95
N PHE A 173 5.95 8.57 3.55
CA PHE A 173 5.28 9.24 2.43
C PHE A 173 4.93 10.69 2.75
N LEU A 174 4.39 10.97 3.95
CA LEU A 174 4.05 12.33 4.36
C LEU A 174 5.28 13.22 4.56
N LYS A 175 6.41 12.66 5.03
CA LYS A 175 7.68 13.42 5.10
C LYS A 175 8.14 13.91 3.72
N LYS A 176 7.94 13.10 2.68
CA LYS A 176 8.32 13.42 1.29
C LYS A 176 7.31 14.33 0.60
N ASN A 177 6.07 14.31 1.03
CA ASN A 177 4.95 15.03 0.43
C ASN A 177 4.28 15.94 1.46
N PRO A 178 4.95 17.03 1.92
CA PRO A 178 4.42 17.91 2.95
C PRO A 178 3.19 18.72 2.52
N ASN A 179 2.89 18.74 1.21
CA ASN A 179 1.70 19.37 0.65
C ASN A 179 0.42 18.54 0.85
N ILE A 180 0.51 17.30 1.35
CA ILE A 180 -0.66 16.46 1.65
C ILE A 180 -1.38 17.01 2.87
N ASN A 181 -2.64 17.38 2.68
CA ASN A 181 -3.52 17.93 3.72
C ASN A 181 -4.86 17.18 3.84
N GLU A 182 -5.11 16.19 2.97
CA GLU A 182 -6.30 15.35 3.03
C GLU A 182 -5.90 13.86 3.00
N ILE A 183 -6.42 13.08 3.95
CA ILE A 183 -6.20 11.62 4.01
C ILE A 183 -7.56 10.91 3.99
N TYR A 184 -7.70 10.00 3.05
CA TYR A 184 -8.90 9.18 2.86
C TYR A 184 -8.60 7.74 3.24
N LEU A 185 -9.34 7.19 4.21
CA LEU A 185 -9.20 5.82 4.67
C LEU A 185 -10.22 4.93 3.94
N HIS A 186 -9.74 3.97 3.17
CA HIS A 186 -10.53 2.96 2.48
C HIS A 186 -10.27 1.59 3.12
N LEU A 187 -10.66 1.46 4.39
CA LEU A 187 -10.47 0.26 5.18
C LEU A 187 -11.77 -0.53 5.27
N ASP A 188 -11.67 -1.85 5.35
CA ASP A 188 -12.82 -2.72 5.52
C ASP A 188 -13.53 -2.43 6.86
N LYS A 189 -14.86 -2.49 6.84
CA LYS A 189 -15.63 -2.38 8.09
C LYS A 189 -15.33 -3.58 8.97
N CYS A 190 -14.67 -3.33 10.10
CA CYS A 190 -14.59 -4.35 11.14
C CYS A 190 -15.99 -4.71 11.63
N LYS A 191 -16.39 -5.99 11.51
CA LYS A 191 -17.70 -6.47 12.00
C LYS A 191 -17.87 -6.28 13.51
N LEU A 192 -16.77 -6.11 14.25
CA LEU A 192 -16.75 -5.95 15.71
C LEU A 192 -16.75 -4.50 16.19
N CYS A 193 -16.35 -3.56 15.34
CA CYS A 193 -16.22 -2.16 15.72
C CYS A 193 -17.12 -1.27 14.85
N ASN A 194 -18.38 -1.23 14.91
CA ASN A 194 -19.34 -0.33 14.21
C ASN A 194 -18.74 0.98 13.60
N ALA A 195 -17.49 0.91 13.15
CA ALA A 195 -16.76 2.03 12.61
C ALA A 195 -17.32 2.40 11.23
N LYS A 196 -18.02 3.51 11.18
CA LYS A 196 -18.48 4.15 9.94
C LYS A 196 -17.22 4.55 9.13
N SER A 197 -17.28 4.40 7.80
CA SER A 197 -16.24 4.94 6.92
C SER A 197 -16.12 6.45 7.17
N PHE A 198 -14.96 6.89 7.62
CA PHE A 198 -14.74 8.30 7.88
C PHE A 198 -14.20 8.97 6.62
N ARG A 199 -14.96 9.93 6.07
CA ARG A 199 -14.40 11.06 5.33
C ARG A 199 -14.08 12.14 6.37
N LYS A 200 -12.83 12.55 6.49
CA LYS A 200 -12.48 13.75 7.20
C LYS A 200 -11.59 14.61 6.31
N LYS A 201 -12.01 15.84 6.04
CA LYS A 201 -11.13 16.90 5.55
C LYS A 201 -10.32 17.39 6.75
N LEU A 202 -9.06 17.62 6.55
CA LEU A 202 -8.17 18.38 7.44
C LEU A 202 -8.49 19.86 7.38
#